data_9102e13499eea5c02e942473b6ba7601
#
_entry.id   9102e13499eea5c02e942473b6ba7601
#
_cell.length_a   1.000
_cell.length_b   1.000
_cell.length_c   1.000
_cell.angle_alpha   90.00
_cell.angle_beta   90.00
_cell.angle_gamma   90.00
#
_symmetry.space_group_name_H-M   'P 1'
#
loop_
_entity.id
_entity.type
_entity.pdbx_description
1 polymer ?
#
loop_
_entity_poly.entity_id
_entity_poly.type
_entity_poly.pdbx_seq_one_letter_code
_entity_poly.pdbx_strand_id
1 'polypeptide(L)' 'MEITRETMLSEIIENCPEAMPAFQSIGMHCMGCALASGENVEQACAAHGVDPDEFLVALKNYLESL' A
#
# COMPACT_ATOMS: atom_id res chain seq x y z
N MET A 1 -0.89 11.43 -7.77
CA MET A 1 -0.56 10.05 -8.19
C MET A 1 -1.81 9.19 -8.14
N GLU A 2 -2.07 8.45 -9.19
CA GLU A 2 -3.18 7.50 -9.19
C GLU A 2 -2.70 6.14 -8.71
N ILE A 3 -3.32 5.61 -7.67
CA ILE A 3 -2.94 4.34 -7.07
C ILE A 3 -3.95 3.27 -7.49
N THR A 4 -3.44 2.20 -8.09
CA THR A 4 -4.25 1.05 -8.51
C THR A 4 -3.69 -0.22 -7.87
N ARG A 5 -4.35 -1.35 -8.14
CA ARG A 5 -3.87 -2.63 -7.63
C ARG A 5 -2.50 -3.02 -8.21
N GLU A 6 -2.18 -2.50 -9.38
CA GLU A 6 -0.92 -2.80 -10.06
C GLU A 6 0.21 -1.86 -9.67
N THR A 7 -0.08 -0.79 -8.93
CA THR A 7 0.94 0.18 -8.52
C THR A 7 1.91 -0.48 -7.55
N MET A 8 3.20 -0.28 -7.81
CA MET A 8 4.25 -0.85 -6.95
C MET A 8 4.29 -0.13 -5.61
N LEU A 9 4.51 -0.89 -4.53
CA LEU A 9 4.60 -0.31 -3.19
C LEU A 9 5.74 0.70 -3.09
N SER A 10 6.88 0.40 -3.72
CA SER A 10 8.01 1.32 -3.72
C SER A 10 7.64 2.67 -4.34
N GLU A 11 6.87 2.64 -5.41
CA GLU A 11 6.42 3.85 -6.08
C GLU A 11 5.49 4.67 -5.18
N ILE A 12 4.58 4.01 -4.47
CA ILE A 12 3.68 4.69 -3.55
C ILE A 12 4.46 5.37 -2.43
N ILE A 13 5.39 4.67 -1.82
CA ILE A 13 6.16 5.20 -0.69
C ILE A 13 7.09 6.34 -1.14
N GLU A 14 7.67 6.23 -2.33
CA GLU A 14 8.52 7.29 -2.86
C GLU A 14 7.76 8.59 -3.14
N ASN A 15 6.53 8.46 -3.65
CA ASN A 15 5.72 9.62 -4.00
C ASN A 15 4.83 10.11 -2.85
N CYS A 16 4.40 9.20 -1.99
CA CYS A 16 3.50 9.49 -0.88
C CYS A 16 3.97 8.78 0.38
N PRO A 17 5.04 9.25 1.03
CA PRO A 17 5.53 8.59 2.26
C PRO A 17 4.48 8.57 3.37
N GLU A 18 3.51 9.46 3.33
CA GLU A 18 2.40 9.50 4.28
C GLU A 18 1.50 8.26 4.20
N ALA A 19 1.63 7.45 3.14
CA ALA A 19 0.86 6.22 3.01
C ALA A 19 1.36 5.09 3.90
N MET A 20 2.57 5.22 4.45
CA MET A 20 3.17 4.16 5.25
C MET A 20 2.29 3.67 6.41
N PRO A 21 1.67 4.55 7.21
CA PRO A 21 0.79 4.07 8.29
C PRO A 21 -0.37 3.23 7.80
N ALA A 22 -0.90 3.52 6.61
CA ALA A 22 -1.98 2.73 6.04
C ALA A 22 -1.54 1.31 5.74
N PHE A 23 -0.33 1.14 5.20
CA PHE A 23 0.21 -0.19 4.97
C PHE A 23 0.50 -0.93 6.27
N GLN A 24 0.99 -0.23 7.27
CA GLN A 24 1.25 -0.83 8.58
C GLN A 24 -0.04 -1.35 9.24
N SER A 25 -1.17 -0.69 8.98
CA SER A 25 -2.44 -1.08 9.57
C SER A 25 -2.94 -2.45 9.09
N ILE A 26 -2.47 -2.93 7.95
CA ILE A 26 -2.86 -4.25 7.44
C ILE A 26 -1.82 -5.33 7.78
N GLY A 27 -0.84 -5.00 8.61
CA GLY A 27 0.14 -5.96 9.09
C GLY A 27 1.50 -5.90 8.41
N MET A 28 1.75 -4.92 7.58
CA MET A 28 3.05 -4.75 6.95
C MET A 28 4.00 -4.00 7.88
N HIS A 29 4.59 -4.75 8.80
CA HIS A 29 5.50 -4.16 9.78
C HIS A 29 6.89 -3.87 9.21
N CYS A 30 7.25 -4.53 8.11
CA CYS A 30 8.55 -4.36 7.50
C CYS A 30 8.41 -3.90 6.05
N MET A 31 8.20 -2.60 5.87
CA MET A 31 8.05 -2.02 4.54
C MET A 31 9.28 -2.26 3.66
N GLY A 32 10.45 -2.32 4.27
CA GLY A 32 11.67 -2.58 3.53
C GLY A 32 11.65 -3.91 2.79
N CYS A 33 11.08 -4.94 3.40
CA CYS A 33 10.97 -6.25 2.77
C CYS A 33 10.02 -6.22 1.57
N ALA A 34 8.87 -5.58 1.73
CA ALA A 34 7.90 -5.47 0.65
C ALA A 34 8.47 -4.68 -0.53
N LEU A 35 9.18 -3.59 -0.25
CA LEU A 35 9.82 -2.78 -1.27
C LEU A 35 10.92 -3.56 -1.99
N ALA A 36 11.70 -4.33 -1.25
CA ALA A 36 12.79 -5.12 -1.81
C ALA A 36 12.28 -6.26 -2.69
N SER A 37 11.12 -6.81 -2.39
CA SER A 37 10.53 -7.90 -3.18
C SER A 37 9.86 -7.41 -4.46
N GLY A 38 9.65 -6.11 -4.60
CA GLY A 38 9.01 -5.55 -5.78
C GLY A 38 7.52 -5.85 -5.87
N GLU A 39 6.85 -5.96 -4.73
CA GLU A 39 5.42 -6.26 -4.71
C GLU A 39 4.58 -5.05 -5.11
N ASN A 40 3.45 -5.32 -5.77
CA ASN A 40 2.43 -4.31 -6.01
C ASN A 40 1.35 -4.40 -4.93
N VAL A 41 0.37 -3.48 -4.99
CA VAL A 41 -0.71 -3.43 -3.99
C VAL A 41 -1.47 -4.74 -3.92
N GLU A 42 -1.83 -5.31 -5.06
CA GLU A 42 -2.59 -6.57 -5.11
C GLU A 42 -1.84 -7.72 -4.45
N GLN A 43 -0.56 -7.85 -4.77
CA GLN A 43 0.27 -8.91 -4.21
C GLN A 43 0.44 -8.76 -2.70
N ALA A 44 0.66 -7.54 -2.25
CA ALA A 44 0.82 -7.29 -0.82
C ALA A 44 -0.47 -7.55 -0.05
N CYS A 45 -1.60 -7.11 -0.58
CA CYS A 45 -2.89 -7.37 0.05
C CYS A 45 -3.20 -8.86 0.11
N ALA A 46 -2.91 -9.59 -0.96
CA ALA A 46 -3.13 -11.03 -1.00
C ALA A 46 -2.29 -11.75 0.06
N ALA A 47 -1.04 -11.32 0.23
CA ALA A 47 -0.15 -11.91 1.23
C ALA A 47 -0.67 -11.72 2.66
N HIS A 48 -1.41 -10.64 2.92
CA HIS A 48 -1.94 -10.32 4.23
C HIS A 48 -3.43 -10.62 4.39
N GLY A 49 -4.03 -11.26 3.40
CA GLY A 49 -5.45 -11.62 3.47
C GLY A 49 -6.39 -10.43 3.40
N VAL A 50 -5.98 -9.36 2.74
CA VAL A 50 -6.75 -8.13 2.61
C VAL A 50 -7.29 -8.00 1.20
N ASP A 51 -8.55 -7.54 1.07
CA ASP A 51 -9.13 -7.27 -0.24
C ASP A 51 -8.46 -6.01 -0.83
N PRO A 52 -7.80 -6.10 -1.99
CA PRO A 52 -7.10 -4.95 -2.56
C PRO A 52 -8.03 -3.79 -2.90
N ASP A 53 -9.26 -4.06 -3.32
CA ASP A 53 -10.20 -2.99 -3.64
C ASP A 53 -10.61 -2.22 -2.39
N GLU A 54 -10.89 -2.92 -1.30
CA GLU A 54 -11.21 -2.28 -0.02
C GLU A 54 -10.02 -1.48 0.50
N PHE A 55 -8.84 -2.04 0.39
CA PHE A 55 -7.63 -1.35 0.82
C PHE A 55 -7.40 -0.08 0.02
N LEU A 56 -7.61 -0.12 -1.29
CA LEU A 56 -7.43 1.05 -2.14
C LEU A 56 -8.39 2.17 -1.78
N VAL A 57 -9.66 1.83 -1.50
CA VAL A 57 -10.64 2.84 -1.06
C VAL A 57 -10.20 3.47 0.25
N ALA A 58 -9.79 2.64 1.20
CA ALA A 58 -9.34 3.12 2.51
C ALA A 58 -8.09 3.99 2.37
N LEU A 59 -7.14 3.58 1.53
CA LEU A 59 -5.92 4.33 1.31
C LEU A 59 -6.20 5.69 0.67
N LYS A 60 -7.05 5.73 -0.33
CA LYS A 60 -7.42 6.99 -0.98
C LYS A 60 -8.09 7.94 0.00
N ASN A 61 -9.02 7.42 0.81
CA ASN A 61 -9.69 8.23 1.83
C ASN A 61 -8.68 8.75 2.86
N TYR A 62 -7.75 7.92 3.26
CA TYR A 62 -6.71 8.31 4.21
C TYR A 62 -5.85 9.44 3.65
N LEU A 63 -5.41 9.30 2.41
CA LEU A 63 -4.55 10.32 1.78
C LEU A 63 -5.31 11.63 1.55
N GLU A 64 -6.60 11.56 1.23
CA GLU A 64 -7.41 12.76 1.05
C GLU A 64 -7.66 13.50 2.35
N SER A 65 -7.57 12.83 3.48
CA SER A 65 -7.79 13.44 4.79
C SER A 65 -6.56 14.11 5.39
N LEU A 66 -5.42 13.97 4.75
CA LEU A 66 -4.17 14.55 5.24
C LEU A 66 -4.07 16.06 5.07
#